data_d61a70a93c9588a0dcd2c8f59430fa2f
#
_entry.id   d61a70a93c9588a0dcd2c8f59430fa2f
#
_cell.length_a   1.000
_cell.length_b   1.000
_cell.length_c   1.000
_cell.angle_alpha   90.00
_cell.angle_beta   90.00
_cell.angle_gamma   90.00
#
_symmetry.space_group_name_H-M   'P 1'
#
loop_
_entity.id
_entity.type
_entity.pdbx_description
1 polymer ?
#
loop_
_entity_poly.entity_id
_entity_poly.type
_entity_poly.pdbx_seq_one_letter_code
_entity_poly.pdbx_strand_id
1 'polypeptide(L)'
;ALVEAIAPDVLIIATGSLPLVPQNLNDLVGDADAAGIDLVLADDVFQAEVPAAGSKVLVIGGDQIGLQIADYLSEAGAEVTVAEPGHHFAGKMAANDRWYLTSRCIEKGVRRVKDVQAIALSGAAVKLAAKAGDVELDGVNRIVFASERHALRDLAEAGRAKGIETHVIGDAFDVNSEDGGMILSTISQAYDVARRI
;
A
#
# COMPACT_ATOMS: atom_id res chain seq x y z
N ALA A 1 -21.37 5.81 -21.32
CA ALA A 1 -22.53 4.94 -21.56
C ALA A 1 -23.54 4.93 -20.40
N LEU A 2 -23.21 4.38 -19.20
CA LEU A 2 -24.18 4.28 -18.09
C LEU A 2 -24.62 5.65 -17.53
N VAL A 3 -23.68 6.56 -17.29
CA VAL A 3 -23.96 7.93 -16.81
C VAL A 3 -24.85 8.70 -17.79
N GLU A 4 -24.66 8.51 -19.08
CA GLU A 4 -25.50 9.13 -20.11
C GLU A 4 -26.93 8.54 -20.16
N ALA A 5 -27.05 7.26 -19.94
CA ALA A 5 -28.34 6.59 -19.90
C ALA A 5 -29.19 6.97 -18.69
N ILE A 6 -28.54 7.19 -17.54
CA ILE A 6 -29.20 7.56 -16.28
C ILE A 6 -29.46 9.06 -16.22
N ALA A 7 -28.58 9.89 -16.84
CA ALA A 7 -28.60 11.35 -16.79
C ALA A 7 -28.76 11.91 -15.35
N PRO A 8 -27.87 11.59 -14.42
CA PRO A 8 -28.00 11.99 -13.03
C PRO A 8 -27.77 13.50 -12.87
N ASP A 9 -28.47 14.13 -11.92
CA ASP A 9 -28.21 15.52 -11.53
C ASP A 9 -26.92 15.66 -10.74
N VAL A 10 -26.59 14.65 -9.92
CA VAL A 10 -25.39 14.61 -9.08
C VAL A 10 -24.69 13.25 -9.24
N LEU A 11 -23.36 13.29 -9.30
CA LEU A 11 -22.50 12.12 -9.40
C LEU A 11 -21.57 12.04 -8.18
N ILE A 12 -21.63 10.96 -7.44
CA ILE A 12 -20.72 10.69 -6.31
C ILE A 12 -19.75 9.61 -6.72
N ILE A 13 -18.46 9.93 -6.68
CA ILE A 13 -17.34 9.04 -7.01
C ILE A 13 -16.72 8.50 -5.72
N ALA A 14 -16.84 7.20 -5.51
CA ALA A 14 -16.27 6.46 -4.40
C ALA A 14 -15.52 5.22 -4.90
N THR A 15 -14.78 5.38 -5.99
CA THR A 15 -14.08 4.31 -6.72
C THR A 15 -12.83 3.79 -6.03
N GLY A 16 -12.42 4.43 -4.94
CA GLY A 16 -11.29 3.98 -4.15
C GLY A 16 -9.94 4.28 -4.79
N SER A 17 -8.98 3.41 -4.54
CA SER A 17 -7.59 3.54 -4.96
C SER A 17 -6.99 2.19 -5.35
N LEU A 18 -5.91 2.20 -6.12
CA LEU A 18 -5.10 1.01 -6.43
C LEU A 18 -3.68 1.18 -5.90
N PRO A 19 -3.02 0.10 -5.46
CA PRO A 19 -1.60 0.15 -5.11
C PRO A 19 -0.77 0.47 -6.35
N LEU A 20 0.33 1.15 -6.15
CA LEU A 20 1.29 1.44 -7.21
C LEU A 20 2.72 1.22 -6.72
N VAL A 21 3.63 1.04 -7.68
CA VAL A 21 5.06 1.08 -7.41
C VAL A 21 5.49 2.54 -7.31
N PRO A 22 6.15 2.97 -6.21
CA PRO A 22 6.69 4.31 -6.10
C PRO A 22 7.68 4.61 -7.23
N GLN A 23 7.61 5.81 -7.81
CA GLN A 23 8.45 6.18 -8.96
C GLN A 23 9.96 6.09 -8.68
N ASN A 24 10.36 6.38 -7.45
CA ASN A 24 11.75 6.27 -7.00
C ASN A 24 12.27 4.83 -6.89
N LEU A 25 11.41 3.82 -7.10
CA LEU A 25 11.74 2.39 -7.08
C LEU A 25 11.71 1.75 -8.49
N ASN A 26 11.56 2.53 -9.56
CA ASN A 26 11.52 2.00 -10.92
C ASN A 26 12.81 1.25 -11.30
N ASP A 27 13.97 1.72 -10.88
CA ASP A 27 15.25 1.04 -11.12
C ASP A 27 15.29 -0.32 -10.37
N LEU A 28 14.81 -0.35 -9.12
CA LEU A 28 14.67 -1.60 -8.35
C LEU A 28 13.76 -2.61 -9.08
N VAL A 29 12.67 -2.15 -9.69
CA VAL A 29 11.75 -3.03 -10.43
C VAL A 29 12.46 -3.69 -11.61
N GLY A 30 13.17 -2.90 -12.43
CA GLY A 30 13.92 -3.43 -13.57
C GLY A 30 15.00 -4.42 -13.17
N ASP A 31 15.76 -4.11 -12.14
CA ASP A 31 16.82 -4.96 -11.62
C ASP A 31 16.29 -6.26 -10.99
N ALA A 32 15.19 -6.17 -10.23
CA ALA A 32 14.56 -7.31 -9.57
C ALA A 32 13.92 -8.27 -10.58
N ASP A 33 13.24 -7.75 -11.61
CA ASP A 33 12.68 -8.53 -12.70
C ASP A 33 13.78 -9.29 -13.46
N ALA A 34 14.88 -8.61 -13.78
CA ALA A 34 16.05 -9.22 -14.42
C ALA A 34 16.71 -10.31 -13.54
N ALA A 35 16.64 -10.18 -12.22
CA ALA A 35 17.13 -11.16 -11.25
C ALA A 35 16.14 -12.31 -10.98
N GLY A 36 14.95 -12.28 -11.57
CA GLY A 36 13.89 -13.28 -11.36
C GLY A 36 13.23 -13.20 -9.98
N ILE A 37 13.25 -12.02 -9.35
CA ILE A 37 12.52 -11.77 -8.10
C ILE A 37 11.06 -11.48 -8.43
N ASP A 38 10.14 -12.17 -7.78
CA ASP A 38 8.70 -11.99 -7.97
C ASP A 38 8.23 -10.64 -7.40
N LEU A 39 7.56 -9.83 -8.22
CA LEU A 39 7.10 -8.50 -7.87
C LEU A 39 5.58 -8.48 -7.76
N VAL A 40 5.04 -8.12 -6.59
CA VAL A 40 3.61 -8.18 -6.28
C VAL A 40 3.13 -6.86 -5.71
N LEU A 41 1.98 -6.37 -6.17
CA LEU A 41 1.29 -5.25 -5.55
C LEU A 41 0.48 -5.72 -4.33
N ALA A 42 0.27 -4.85 -3.36
CA ALA A 42 -0.39 -5.19 -2.09
C ALA A 42 -1.74 -5.90 -2.26
N ASP A 43 -2.58 -5.42 -3.17
CA ASP A 43 -3.93 -5.95 -3.37
C ASP A 43 -3.92 -7.35 -4.03
N ASP A 44 -2.83 -7.69 -4.75
CA ASP A 44 -2.67 -8.97 -5.45
C ASP A 44 -2.10 -10.08 -4.55
N VAL A 45 -1.57 -9.75 -3.38
CA VAL A 45 -0.92 -10.72 -2.47
C VAL A 45 -1.83 -11.91 -2.12
N PHE A 46 -3.12 -11.65 -1.91
CA PHE A 46 -4.09 -12.68 -1.52
C PHE A 46 -4.60 -13.53 -2.70
N GLN A 47 -4.31 -13.10 -3.93
CA GLN A 47 -4.63 -13.83 -5.16
C GLN A 47 -3.39 -14.54 -5.74
N ALA A 48 -2.20 -14.07 -5.36
CA ALA A 48 -0.94 -14.69 -5.76
C ALA A 48 -0.72 -16.02 -5.04
N GLU A 49 0.14 -16.85 -5.62
CA GLU A 49 0.59 -18.06 -4.95
C GLU A 49 1.29 -17.72 -3.63
N VAL A 50 0.90 -18.42 -2.56
CA VAL A 50 1.53 -18.26 -1.25
C VAL A 50 2.99 -18.71 -1.34
N PRO A 51 3.97 -17.90 -0.91
CA PRO A 51 5.37 -18.28 -0.95
C PRO A 51 5.61 -19.58 -0.17
N ALA A 52 6.51 -20.41 -0.66
CA ALA A 52 6.92 -21.61 0.08
C ALA A 52 7.51 -21.24 1.44
N ALA A 53 7.35 -22.11 2.42
CA ALA A 53 7.96 -21.91 3.73
C ALA A 53 9.48 -21.70 3.62
N GLY A 54 10.01 -20.70 4.34
CA GLY A 54 11.41 -20.29 4.25
C GLY A 54 11.73 -19.35 3.08
N SER A 55 10.75 -19.01 2.21
CA SER A 55 10.95 -17.97 1.19
C SER A 55 11.17 -16.63 1.86
N LYS A 56 12.10 -15.85 1.33
CA LYS A 56 12.41 -14.51 1.85
C LYS A 56 11.61 -13.44 1.11
N VAL A 57 10.78 -12.71 1.83
CA VAL A 57 9.89 -11.70 1.27
C VAL A 57 10.25 -10.33 1.84
N LEU A 58 10.44 -9.34 0.95
CA LEU A 58 10.54 -7.93 1.32
C LEU A 58 9.20 -7.26 1.08
N VAL A 59 8.61 -6.67 2.12
CA VAL A 59 7.43 -5.80 2.02
C VAL A 59 7.91 -4.35 2.12
N ILE A 60 7.64 -3.55 1.10
CA ILE A 60 7.98 -2.12 1.05
C ILE A 60 6.74 -1.32 1.43
N GLY A 61 6.81 -0.65 2.57
CA GLY A 61 5.72 0.03 3.25
C GLY A 61 5.30 -0.70 4.52
N GLY A 62 5.42 -0.03 5.65
CA GLY A 62 5.15 -0.57 6.99
C GLY A 62 3.94 0.06 7.66
N ASP A 63 3.03 0.66 6.90
CA ASP A 63 1.72 1.09 7.42
C ASP A 63 0.79 -0.12 7.58
N GLN A 64 -0.47 0.10 7.89
CA GLN A 64 -1.43 -0.95 8.21
C GLN A 64 -1.44 -2.09 7.19
N ILE A 65 -1.55 -1.79 5.90
CA ILE A 65 -1.62 -2.79 4.82
C ILE A 65 -0.34 -3.63 4.78
N GLY A 66 0.83 -2.99 4.81
CA GLY A 66 2.10 -3.71 4.75
C GLY A 66 2.33 -4.62 5.95
N LEU A 67 1.95 -4.19 7.16
CA LEU A 67 2.05 -5.06 8.34
C LEU A 67 1.03 -6.20 8.34
N GLN A 68 -0.18 -5.99 7.82
CA GLN A 68 -1.18 -7.07 7.65
C GLN A 68 -0.69 -8.13 6.64
N ILE A 69 -0.08 -7.69 5.55
CA ILE A 69 0.54 -8.58 4.56
C ILE A 69 1.72 -9.33 5.20
N ALA A 70 2.57 -8.66 5.96
CA ALA A 70 3.69 -9.29 6.65
C ALA A 70 3.23 -10.34 7.67
N ASP A 71 2.18 -10.04 8.43
CA ASP A 71 1.55 -10.98 9.37
C ASP A 71 0.99 -12.21 8.63
N TYR A 72 0.31 -12.01 7.50
CA TYR A 72 -0.23 -13.09 6.67
C TYR A 72 0.86 -14.00 6.07
N LEU A 73 1.89 -13.40 5.46
CA LEU A 73 2.95 -14.14 4.81
C LEU A 73 3.84 -14.89 5.83
N SER A 74 4.08 -14.30 6.99
CA SER A 74 4.82 -14.98 8.06
C SER A 74 4.02 -16.12 8.69
N GLU A 75 2.69 -16.04 8.76
CA GLU A 75 1.82 -17.18 9.13
C GLU A 75 1.98 -18.35 8.19
N ALA A 76 2.17 -18.09 6.90
CA ALA A 76 2.43 -19.10 5.89
C ALA A 76 3.88 -19.65 5.93
N GLY A 77 4.72 -19.17 6.83
CA GLY A 77 6.10 -19.64 7.03
C GLY A 77 7.16 -18.90 6.22
N ALA A 78 6.83 -17.77 5.57
CA ALA A 78 7.84 -16.95 4.90
C ALA A 78 8.68 -16.16 5.92
N GLU A 79 9.96 -15.93 5.58
CA GLU A 79 10.85 -15.02 6.30
C GLU A 79 10.62 -13.59 5.80
N VAL A 80 9.85 -12.79 6.55
CA VAL A 80 9.41 -11.47 6.10
C VAL A 80 10.26 -10.35 6.69
N THR A 81 10.72 -9.45 5.82
CA THR A 81 11.29 -8.15 6.20
C THR A 81 10.36 -7.03 5.73
N VAL A 82 10.02 -6.10 6.61
CA VAL A 82 9.26 -4.88 6.26
C VAL A 82 10.20 -3.68 6.26
N ALA A 83 10.27 -2.98 5.12
CA ALA A 83 11.01 -1.73 4.95
C ALA A 83 10.03 -0.55 5.00
N GLU A 84 10.19 0.36 5.97
CA GLU A 84 9.34 1.52 6.17
C GLU A 84 10.15 2.81 5.99
N PRO A 85 9.76 3.70 5.06
CA PRO A 85 10.43 5.00 4.90
C PRO A 85 10.25 5.91 6.12
N GLY A 86 9.11 5.82 6.79
CA GLY A 86 8.79 6.62 7.98
C GLY A 86 9.43 6.09 9.26
N HIS A 87 9.30 6.89 10.31
CA HIS A 87 9.85 6.56 11.64
C HIS A 87 8.97 5.56 12.42
N HIS A 88 7.69 5.47 12.10
CA HIS A 88 6.71 4.66 12.81
C HIS A 88 6.04 3.65 11.89
N PHE A 89 5.95 2.40 12.34
CA PHE A 89 5.12 1.39 11.72
C PHE A 89 3.65 1.62 12.07
N ALA A 90 2.76 1.42 11.10
CA ALA A 90 1.31 1.61 11.23
C ALA A 90 0.95 2.95 11.87
N GLY A 91 1.60 4.03 11.44
CA GLY A 91 1.52 5.34 12.07
C GLY A 91 0.09 5.92 12.12
N LYS A 92 -0.73 5.59 11.13
CA LYS A 92 -2.13 6.03 11.02
C LYS A 92 -3.13 5.21 11.85
N MET A 93 -2.72 4.04 12.35
CA MET A 93 -3.62 3.18 13.16
C MET A 93 -3.83 3.72 14.57
N ALA A 94 -5.03 3.45 15.13
CA ALA A 94 -5.28 3.64 16.55
C ALA A 94 -4.26 2.87 17.42
N ALA A 95 -3.87 3.46 18.56
CA ALA A 95 -2.75 2.97 19.35
C ALA A 95 -2.88 1.49 19.76
N ASN A 96 -4.10 1.06 20.15
CA ASN A 96 -4.35 -0.32 20.57
C ASN A 96 -4.21 -1.31 19.41
N ASP A 97 -4.80 -0.98 18.25
CA ASP A 97 -4.77 -1.83 17.06
C ASP A 97 -3.34 -1.93 16.51
N ARG A 98 -2.63 -0.80 16.49
CA ARG A 98 -1.21 -0.73 16.13
C ARG A 98 -0.35 -1.60 17.02
N TRP A 99 -0.56 -1.51 18.34
CA TRP A 99 0.18 -2.33 19.29
C TRP A 99 -0.05 -3.82 19.04
N TYR A 100 -1.31 -4.22 18.85
CA TYR A 100 -1.68 -5.61 18.62
C TYR A 100 -1.04 -6.16 17.33
N LEU A 101 -1.19 -5.45 16.19
CA LEU A 101 -0.64 -5.87 14.91
C LEU A 101 0.90 -5.94 14.92
N THR A 102 1.55 -4.91 15.50
CA THR A 102 3.01 -4.90 15.61
C THR A 102 3.54 -5.99 16.52
N SER A 103 2.85 -6.32 17.62
CA SER A 103 3.23 -7.41 18.52
C SER A 103 3.15 -8.77 17.81
N ARG A 104 2.08 -9.03 17.07
CA ARG A 104 1.95 -10.26 16.26
C ARG A 104 3.09 -10.40 15.25
N CYS A 105 3.42 -9.32 14.54
CA CYS A 105 4.55 -9.34 13.61
C CYS A 105 5.87 -9.68 14.32
N ILE A 106 6.10 -9.13 15.53
CA ILE A 106 7.31 -9.45 16.33
C ILE A 106 7.34 -10.92 16.73
N GLU A 107 6.23 -11.43 17.27
CA GLU A 107 6.10 -12.82 17.74
C GLU A 107 6.35 -13.82 16.59
N LYS A 108 5.97 -13.47 15.37
CA LYS A 108 6.22 -14.27 14.16
C LYS A 108 7.61 -14.06 13.54
N GLY A 109 8.46 -13.26 14.16
CA GLY A 109 9.83 -13.04 13.69
C GLY A 109 9.94 -12.09 12.49
N VAL A 110 8.92 -11.31 12.17
CA VAL A 110 8.98 -10.29 11.10
C VAL A 110 10.06 -9.27 11.41
N ARG A 111 11.07 -9.19 10.55
CA ARG A 111 12.12 -8.18 10.64
C ARG A 111 11.57 -6.83 10.18
N ARG A 112 11.79 -5.77 10.96
CA ARG A 112 11.28 -4.43 10.67
C ARG A 112 12.43 -3.44 10.58
N VAL A 113 12.55 -2.76 9.43
CA VAL A 113 13.56 -1.73 9.16
C VAL A 113 12.83 -0.42 8.88
N LYS A 114 13.03 0.58 9.72
CA LYS A 114 12.42 1.91 9.61
C LYS A 114 13.42 2.96 9.14
N ASP A 115 12.90 4.16 8.82
CA ASP A 115 13.70 5.28 8.32
C ASP A 115 14.53 4.89 7.08
N VAL A 116 13.95 4.05 6.19
CA VAL A 116 14.58 3.59 4.95
C VAL A 116 14.55 4.71 3.92
N GLN A 117 15.71 5.14 3.46
CA GLN A 117 15.88 6.27 2.54
C GLN A 117 16.02 5.82 1.08
N ALA A 118 16.57 4.63 0.86
CA ALA A 118 16.72 4.05 -0.47
C ALA A 118 16.70 2.53 -0.40
N ILE A 119 16.22 1.92 -1.48
CA ILE A 119 16.19 0.48 -1.70
C ILE A 119 16.75 0.22 -3.09
N ALA A 120 17.73 -0.66 -3.19
CA ALA A 120 18.34 -1.00 -4.46
C ALA A 120 18.78 -2.47 -4.48
N LEU A 121 18.85 -3.07 -5.67
CA LEU A 121 19.52 -4.35 -5.86
C LEU A 121 21.03 -4.13 -5.96
N SER A 122 21.80 -4.93 -5.26
CA SER A 122 23.27 -4.93 -5.29
C SER A 122 23.78 -6.36 -5.49
N GLY A 123 24.08 -6.72 -6.73
CA GLY A 123 24.34 -8.12 -7.09
C GLY A 123 23.08 -8.99 -6.89
N ALA A 124 23.15 -9.98 -6.03
CA ALA A 124 22.04 -10.88 -5.69
C ALA A 124 21.29 -10.48 -4.39
N ALA A 125 21.67 -9.37 -3.75
CA ALA A 125 21.10 -8.91 -2.49
C ALA A 125 20.30 -7.62 -2.67
N VAL A 126 19.22 -7.47 -1.91
CA VAL A 126 18.50 -6.19 -1.78
C VAL A 126 19.12 -5.39 -0.64
N LYS A 127 19.60 -4.20 -0.94
CA LYS A 127 20.18 -3.28 0.03
C LYS A 127 19.17 -2.21 0.45
N LEU A 128 18.95 -2.09 1.75
CA LEU A 128 18.14 -1.06 2.38
C LEU A 128 19.10 -0.03 3.02
N ALA A 129 19.14 1.18 2.49
CA ALA A 129 19.86 2.27 3.14
C ALA A 129 18.95 2.91 4.19
N ALA A 130 19.20 2.62 5.47
CA ALA A 130 18.40 3.14 6.57
C ALA A 130 19.21 4.06 7.49
N LYS A 131 18.53 4.99 8.15
CA LYS A 131 19.17 5.96 9.05
C LYS A 131 20.01 5.31 10.17
N ALA A 132 19.60 4.13 10.63
CA ALA A 132 20.31 3.38 11.66
C ALA A 132 21.50 2.56 11.14
N GLY A 133 21.70 2.54 9.83
CA GLY A 133 22.71 1.77 9.11
C GLY A 133 22.12 0.91 8.00
N ASP A 134 22.93 0.56 7.04
CA ASP A 134 22.51 -0.24 5.89
C ASP A 134 22.19 -1.68 6.32
N VAL A 135 21.17 -2.22 5.68
CA VAL A 135 20.74 -3.62 5.85
C VAL A 135 20.80 -4.30 4.49
N GLU A 136 21.45 -5.45 4.44
CA GLU A 136 21.57 -6.28 3.25
C GLU A 136 20.70 -7.54 3.43
N LEU A 137 19.90 -7.86 2.41
CA LEU A 137 18.97 -8.98 2.39
C LEU A 137 19.32 -9.92 1.24
N ASP A 138 19.97 -11.03 1.56
CA ASP A 138 20.35 -12.04 0.58
C ASP A 138 19.19 -12.98 0.26
N GLY A 139 19.08 -13.33 -1.04
CA GLY A 139 18.15 -14.36 -1.50
C GLY A 139 16.68 -13.98 -1.36
N VAL A 140 16.34 -12.71 -1.53
CA VAL A 140 14.95 -12.25 -1.60
C VAL A 140 14.27 -12.90 -2.82
N ASN A 141 13.15 -13.59 -2.58
CA ASN A 141 12.39 -14.29 -3.62
C ASN A 141 11.22 -13.45 -4.14
N ARG A 142 10.66 -12.57 -3.29
CA ARG A 142 9.51 -11.73 -3.61
C ARG A 142 9.64 -10.34 -2.98
N ILE A 143 9.23 -9.32 -3.73
CA ILE A 143 9.06 -7.95 -3.23
C ILE A 143 7.59 -7.57 -3.36
N VAL A 144 7.00 -7.11 -2.25
CA VAL A 144 5.62 -6.63 -2.20
C VAL A 144 5.61 -5.11 -2.02
N PHE A 145 4.92 -4.39 -2.91
CA PHE A 145 4.76 -2.95 -2.83
C PHE A 145 3.47 -2.59 -2.09
N ALA A 146 3.59 -2.03 -0.88
CA ALA A 146 2.50 -1.69 0.01
C ALA A 146 2.58 -0.25 0.55
N SER A 147 3.37 0.63 -0.08
CA SER A 147 3.65 1.97 0.44
C SER A 147 2.78 3.07 -0.17
N GLU A 148 2.48 3.01 -1.45
CA GLU A 148 1.75 4.07 -2.16
C GLU A 148 0.52 3.53 -2.87
N ARG A 149 -0.49 4.40 -3.01
CA ARG A 149 -1.71 4.09 -3.74
C ARG A 149 -2.08 5.26 -4.65
N HIS A 150 -2.70 4.95 -5.78
CA HIS A 150 -3.23 5.90 -6.74
C HIS A 150 -4.74 6.02 -6.58
N ALA A 151 -5.23 7.24 -6.34
CA ALA A 151 -6.65 7.53 -6.23
C ALA A 151 -7.34 7.48 -7.61
N LEU A 152 -8.43 6.73 -7.73
CA LEU A 152 -9.16 6.56 -9.00
C LEU A 152 -10.15 7.71 -9.21
N ARG A 153 -9.75 8.73 -9.97
CA ARG A 153 -10.52 9.98 -10.20
C ARG A 153 -11.03 10.19 -11.62
N ASP A 154 -10.71 9.33 -12.56
CA ASP A 154 -11.00 9.53 -13.99
C ASP A 154 -12.49 9.78 -14.27
N LEU A 155 -13.37 9.07 -13.54
CA LEU A 155 -14.81 9.28 -13.68
C LEU A 155 -15.28 10.64 -13.16
N ALA A 156 -14.57 11.24 -12.19
CA ALA A 156 -14.91 12.57 -11.69
C ALA A 156 -14.62 13.65 -12.75
N GLU A 157 -13.51 13.55 -13.44
CA GLU A 157 -13.16 14.45 -14.53
C GLU A 157 -14.15 14.32 -15.68
N ALA A 158 -14.50 13.08 -16.04
CA ALA A 158 -15.49 12.82 -17.07
C ALA A 158 -16.91 13.36 -16.71
N GLY A 159 -17.31 13.26 -15.45
CA GLY A 159 -18.57 13.81 -14.94
C GLY A 159 -18.60 15.34 -15.03
N ARG A 160 -17.55 16.00 -14.54
CA ARG A 160 -17.40 17.46 -14.58
C ARG A 160 -17.37 18.00 -16.02
N ALA A 161 -16.69 17.31 -16.93
CA ALA A 161 -16.63 17.68 -18.35
C ALA A 161 -18.01 17.63 -19.03
N LYS A 162 -18.96 16.88 -18.48
CA LYS A 162 -20.37 16.82 -18.92
C LYS A 162 -21.28 17.83 -18.21
N GLY A 163 -20.74 18.66 -17.33
CA GLY A 163 -21.51 19.63 -16.54
C GLY A 163 -22.32 19.03 -15.41
N ILE A 164 -22.04 17.79 -15.00
CA ILE A 164 -22.71 17.11 -13.89
C ILE A 164 -22.04 17.57 -12.57
N GLU A 165 -22.82 17.93 -11.57
CA GLU A 165 -22.31 18.17 -10.23
C GLU A 165 -21.65 16.89 -9.72
N THR A 166 -20.33 16.97 -9.43
CA THR A 166 -19.55 15.75 -9.15
C THR A 166 -18.75 15.90 -7.86
N HIS A 167 -19.01 15.02 -6.92
CA HIS A 167 -18.32 14.89 -5.64
C HIS A 167 -17.45 13.65 -5.63
N VAL A 168 -16.26 13.75 -5.02
CA VAL A 168 -15.33 12.63 -4.84
C VAL A 168 -15.16 12.39 -3.34
N ILE A 169 -15.27 11.15 -2.89
CA ILE A 169 -15.17 10.77 -1.48
C ILE A 169 -14.27 9.56 -1.28
N GLY A 170 -13.84 9.34 -0.05
CA GLY A 170 -13.00 8.21 0.35
C GLY A 170 -11.62 8.25 -0.30
N ASP A 171 -11.03 7.09 -0.54
CA ASP A 171 -9.69 6.96 -1.11
C ASP A 171 -9.58 7.56 -2.52
N ALA A 172 -10.69 7.64 -3.26
CA ALA A 172 -10.73 8.36 -4.54
C ALA A 172 -10.49 9.87 -4.36
N PHE A 173 -10.82 10.45 -3.21
CA PHE A 173 -10.55 11.85 -2.90
C PHE A 173 -9.08 12.09 -2.60
N ASP A 174 -8.53 11.44 -1.57
CA ASP A 174 -7.11 11.54 -1.22
C ASP A 174 -6.66 10.38 -0.31
N VAL A 175 -6.19 9.30 -0.92
CA VAL A 175 -5.74 8.10 -0.20
C VAL A 175 -4.41 8.31 0.54
N ASN A 176 -3.57 9.23 0.07
CA ASN A 176 -2.23 9.44 0.61
C ASN A 176 -2.16 10.52 1.71
N SER A 177 -3.26 11.23 1.99
CA SER A 177 -3.34 12.18 3.09
C SER A 177 -3.27 11.50 4.47
N GLU A 178 -3.14 12.31 5.51
CA GLU A 178 -3.13 11.81 6.89
C GLU A 178 -4.41 11.02 7.24
N ASP A 179 -5.56 11.47 6.72
CA ASP A 179 -6.87 10.84 6.91
C ASP A 179 -7.22 9.85 5.78
N GLY A 180 -6.36 9.65 4.80
CA GLY A 180 -6.57 8.73 3.68
C GLY A 180 -6.59 7.27 4.13
N GLY A 181 -7.45 6.46 3.50
CA GLY A 181 -7.63 5.06 3.87
C GLY A 181 -8.45 4.82 5.15
N MET A 182 -8.99 5.88 5.78
CA MET A 182 -9.75 5.79 7.03
C MET A 182 -11.25 5.73 6.76
N ILE A 183 -11.92 4.69 7.31
CA ILE A 183 -13.37 4.51 7.17
C ILE A 183 -14.13 5.72 7.74
N LEU A 184 -13.68 6.25 8.89
CA LEU A 184 -14.34 7.36 9.57
C LEU A 184 -14.31 8.65 8.75
N SER A 185 -13.18 8.98 8.12
CA SER A 185 -13.07 10.15 7.24
C SER A 185 -13.96 10.01 6.02
N THR A 186 -14.03 8.82 5.42
CA THR A 186 -14.92 8.53 4.28
C THR A 186 -16.39 8.71 4.64
N ILE A 187 -16.81 8.22 5.82
CA ILE A 187 -18.18 8.41 6.31
C ILE A 187 -18.49 9.89 6.52
N SER A 188 -17.56 10.65 7.11
CA SER A 188 -17.71 12.10 7.30
C SER A 188 -17.88 12.84 5.98
N GLN A 189 -17.02 12.55 4.99
CA GLN A 189 -17.13 13.12 3.64
C GLN A 189 -18.46 12.81 2.98
N ALA A 190 -18.91 11.55 3.05
CA ALA A 190 -20.18 11.11 2.49
C ALA A 190 -21.37 11.84 3.14
N TYR A 191 -21.34 11.99 4.46
CA TYR A 191 -22.38 12.72 5.22
C TYR A 191 -22.42 14.20 4.83
N ASP A 192 -21.26 14.86 4.69
CA ASP A 192 -21.19 16.26 4.30
C ASP A 192 -21.68 16.50 2.88
N VAL A 193 -21.39 15.57 1.95
CA VAL A 193 -21.94 15.64 0.58
C VAL A 193 -23.45 15.44 0.62
N ALA A 194 -23.95 14.40 1.27
CA ALA A 194 -25.38 14.09 1.30
C ALA A 194 -26.28 15.18 1.93
N ARG A 195 -25.68 16.09 2.72
CA ARG A 195 -26.42 17.23 3.30
C ARG A 195 -26.49 18.44 2.37
N ARG A 196 -25.71 18.46 1.30
CA ARG A 196 -25.61 19.61 0.38
C ARG A 196 -26.35 19.42 -0.94
N ILE A 197 -26.63 18.17 -1.30
CA ILE A 197 -27.35 17.78 -2.53
C ILE A 197 -28.85 17.66 -2.33
#